data_c619e0d7271d791e7d1ed5f77a29cf19
#
_entry.id   c619e0d7271d791e7d1ed5f77a29cf19
#
_cell.length_a   1.000
_cell.length_b   1.000
_cell.length_c   1.000
_cell.angle_alpha   90.00
_cell.angle_beta   90.00
_cell.angle_gamma   90.00
#
_symmetry.space_group_name_H-M   'P 1'
#
loop_
_entity.id
_entity.type
_entity.pdbx_description
1 polymer ?
#
loop_
_entity_poly.entity_id
_entity_poly.type
_entity_poly.pdbx_seq_one_letter_code
_entity_poly.pdbx_strand_id
1 'polypeptide(L)'
;MDSDLSLSGIARLLASGPKETSVAVIPGMTLKEIDDKLSGNSVIKPGELINFNIGLVKNDYAWLAGARSLEGFLLPDTYNFTRNSDIKSAVEKFLDNFDKKAMPLFAGDLKNLSAKLIIASILEKEIPDYGEQRTGAGIIEKRLAAGMALQVDATVIYAKCRGRFISCPQLTALDYKIDSPYNTYFHAGLPPAPISNPGPKTIESALGAVKSDYWYYLSDPKTQKTIFGKTLDEHNDNRALYLLKK
;
A
#
# COMPACT_ATOMS: atom_id res chain seq x y z
N MET A 1 5.83 1.03 43.02
CA MET A 1 5.81 2.51 42.97
C MET A 1 7.15 2.97 43.51
N ASP A 2 8.12 3.14 42.63
CA ASP A 2 9.44 3.69 43.06
C ASP A 2 9.33 5.21 43.05
N SER A 3 9.14 5.77 44.23
CA SER A 3 8.90 7.20 44.47
C SER A 3 10.14 8.02 44.83
N ASP A 4 11.35 7.50 44.59
CA ASP A 4 12.58 8.23 44.96
C ASP A 4 13.52 8.41 43.77
N LEU A 5 13.07 9.19 42.78
CA LEU A 5 13.97 9.75 41.78
C LEU A 5 14.73 10.94 42.45
N SER A 6 16.03 10.78 42.66
CA SER A 6 16.89 11.88 43.13
C SER A 6 16.87 13.04 42.11
N LEU A 7 17.10 14.28 42.52
CA LEU A 7 17.22 15.45 41.64
C LEU A 7 18.16 15.19 40.45
N SER A 8 19.25 14.47 40.67
CA SER A 8 20.18 14.05 39.59
C SER A 8 19.55 13.01 38.66
N GLY A 9 18.65 12.14 39.14
CA GLY A 9 17.90 11.17 38.34
C GLY A 9 16.86 11.86 37.45
N ILE A 10 16.15 12.84 38.02
CA ILE A 10 15.19 13.67 37.26
C ILE A 10 15.93 14.49 36.18
N ALA A 11 17.06 15.12 36.53
CA ALA A 11 17.87 15.86 35.56
C ALA A 11 18.37 14.97 34.40
N ARG A 12 18.81 13.74 34.69
CA ARG A 12 19.21 12.76 33.65
C ARG A 12 18.02 12.33 32.79
N LEU A 13 16.83 12.10 33.37
CA LEU A 13 15.61 11.75 32.65
C LEU A 13 15.18 12.89 31.71
N LEU A 14 15.25 14.14 32.18
CA LEU A 14 14.95 15.32 31.34
C LEU A 14 16.00 15.52 30.24
N ALA A 15 17.28 15.26 30.54
CA ALA A 15 18.37 15.36 29.57
C ALA A 15 18.34 14.23 28.50
N SER A 16 17.79 13.05 28.84
CA SER A 16 17.67 11.94 27.86
C SER A 16 16.62 12.13 26.81
N GLY A 17 15.77 13.14 26.93
CA GLY A 17 14.66 13.38 26.01
C GLY A 17 13.56 12.30 26.08
N PRO A 18 12.47 12.44 25.32
CA PRO A 18 11.42 11.45 25.25
C PRO A 18 11.95 10.16 24.63
N LYS A 19 11.64 9.01 25.24
CA LYS A 19 11.99 7.70 24.66
C LYS A 19 11.28 7.50 23.32
N GLU A 20 12.05 7.38 22.26
CA GLU A 20 11.55 7.04 20.95
C GLU A 20 11.37 5.53 20.80
N THR A 21 10.39 5.16 20.00
CA THR A 21 10.10 3.80 19.58
C THR A 21 10.25 3.73 18.05
N SER A 22 11.11 2.82 17.58
CA SER A 22 11.27 2.56 16.15
C SER A 22 10.15 1.66 15.65
N VAL A 23 9.44 2.10 14.63
CA VAL A 23 8.35 1.36 13.99
C VAL A 23 8.69 1.17 12.51
N ALA A 24 8.91 -0.08 12.11
CA ALA A 24 9.15 -0.43 10.71
C ALA A 24 7.81 -0.59 9.97
N VAL A 25 7.57 0.21 8.95
CA VAL A 25 6.49 0.04 7.98
C VAL A 25 7.07 -0.65 6.77
N ILE A 26 6.57 -1.85 6.45
CA ILE A 26 7.06 -2.65 5.33
C ILE A 26 6.20 -2.43 4.09
N PRO A 27 6.76 -2.63 2.87
CA PRO A 27 6.00 -2.54 1.63
C PRO A 27 4.72 -3.37 1.66
N GLY A 28 3.65 -2.82 1.12
CA GLY A 28 2.36 -3.49 1.07
C GLY A 28 1.51 -3.39 2.33
N MET A 29 1.98 -2.82 3.44
CA MET A 29 1.11 -2.53 4.58
C MET A 29 0.03 -1.53 4.20
N THR A 30 -1.19 -1.75 4.68
CA THR A 30 -2.30 -0.83 4.51
C THR A 30 -2.34 0.24 5.60
N LEU A 31 -3.09 1.29 5.37
CA LEU A 31 -3.39 2.32 6.38
C LEU A 31 -3.90 1.69 7.69
N LYS A 32 -4.77 0.67 7.58
CA LYS A 32 -5.32 -0.04 8.73
C LYS A 32 -4.25 -0.83 9.49
N GLU A 33 -3.39 -1.53 8.77
CA GLU A 33 -2.31 -2.32 9.36
C GLU A 33 -1.23 -1.43 9.99
N ILE A 34 -1.01 -0.23 9.43
CA ILE A 34 -0.10 0.77 10.01
C ILE A 34 -0.72 1.37 11.28
N ASP A 35 -2.03 1.70 11.29
CA ASP A 35 -2.73 2.16 12.49
C ASP A 35 -2.60 1.14 13.64
N ASP A 36 -2.87 -0.14 13.35
CA ASP A 36 -2.75 -1.22 14.32
C ASP A 36 -1.30 -1.32 14.86
N LYS A 37 -0.32 -1.14 13.98
CA LYS A 37 1.11 -1.21 14.36
C LYS A 37 1.55 -0.02 15.20
N LEU A 38 1.17 1.20 14.84
CA LEU A 38 1.49 2.40 15.62
C LEU A 38 0.82 2.38 16.98
N SER A 39 -0.46 2.00 17.04
CA SER A 39 -1.21 1.92 18.30
C SER A 39 -0.70 0.80 19.19
N GLY A 40 -0.33 -0.35 18.64
CA GLY A 40 0.29 -1.45 19.36
C GLY A 40 1.65 -1.09 19.99
N ASN A 41 2.36 -0.12 19.39
CA ASN A 41 3.60 0.44 19.94
C ASN A 41 3.38 1.69 20.82
N SER A 42 2.14 2.02 21.18
CA SER A 42 1.77 3.18 21.99
C SER A 42 2.21 4.53 21.38
N VAL A 43 2.34 4.60 20.07
CA VAL A 43 2.65 5.84 19.34
C VAL A 43 1.42 6.73 19.24
N ILE A 44 0.29 6.13 18.86
CA ILE A 44 -1.03 6.79 18.72
C ILE A 44 -2.10 5.93 19.40
N LYS A 45 -3.32 6.45 19.54
CA LYS A 45 -4.47 5.62 19.96
C LYS A 45 -5.01 4.81 18.78
N PRO A 46 -5.64 3.65 19.04
CA PRO A 46 -6.26 2.84 18.00
C PRO A 46 -7.30 3.65 17.19
N GLY A 47 -7.18 3.62 15.87
CA GLY A 47 -8.08 4.29 14.95
C GLY A 47 -7.76 5.76 14.66
N GLU A 48 -6.80 6.39 15.32
CA GLU A 48 -6.46 7.81 15.08
C GLU A 48 -5.94 8.03 13.65
N LEU A 49 -5.11 7.12 13.13
CA LEU A 49 -4.58 7.25 11.77
C LEU A 49 -5.65 7.01 10.70
N ILE A 50 -6.52 6.01 10.90
CA ILE A 50 -7.60 5.69 9.95
C ILE A 50 -8.61 6.83 9.86
N ASN A 51 -8.91 7.47 11.00
CA ASN A 51 -9.89 8.55 11.10
C ASN A 51 -9.26 9.94 10.93
N PHE A 52 -7.96 10.00 10.59
CA PHE A 52 -7.28 11.28 10.42
C PHE A 52 -7.91 12.11 9.30
N ASN A 53 -8.23 13.35 9.60
CA ASN A 53 -8.74 14.29 8.60
C ASN A 53 -7.58 14.79 7.71
N ILE A 54 -7.45 14.21 6.54
CA ILE A 54 -6.41 14.56 5.56
C ILE A 54 -6.44 16.06 5.17
N GLY A 55 -7.58 16.74 5.33
CA GLY A 55 -7.72 18.16 5.08
C GLY A 55 -6.77 19.03 5.92
N LEU A 56 -6.35 18.54 7.09
CA LEU A 56 -5.45 19.26 8.00
C LEU A 56 -4.00 19.39 7.47
N VAL A 57 -3.63 18.60 6.46
CA VAL A 57 -2.27 18.56 5.88
C VAL A 57 -2.24 18.86 4.38
N LYS A 58 -3.39 18.94 3.70
CA LYS A 58 -3.44 19.18 2.23
C LYS A 58 -2.80 20.48 1.77
N ASN A 59 -2.84 21.51 2.61
CA ASN A 59 -2.22 22.79 2.26
C ASN A 59 -0.68 22.73 2.33
N ASP A 60 -0.13 21.86 3.17
CA ASP A 60 1.30 21.69 3.35
C ASP A 60 1.90 20.76 2.27
N TYR A 61 1.05 19.86 1.70
CA TYR A 61 1.44 18.89 0.67
C TYR A 61 0.51 19.00 -0.54
N ALA A 62 0.83 19.89 -1.48
CA ALA A 62 -0.01 20.19 -2.65
C ALA A 62 -0.35 18.95 -3.51
N TRP A 63 0.53 17.96 -3.54
CA TRP A 63 0.32 16.68 -4.25
C TRP A 63 -0.77 15.79 -3.61
N LEU A 64 -1.22 16.07 -2.38
CA LEU A 64 -2.38 15.43 -1.77
C LEU A 64 -3.73 16.00 -2.22
N ALA A 65 -3.80 17.04 -3.03
CA ALA A 65 -5.05 17.74 -3.36
C ALA A 65 -6.18 16.80 -3.82
N GLY A 66 -5.87 15.80 -4.65
CA GLY A 66 -6.81 14.80 -5.14
C GLY A 66 -7.01 13.57 -4.25
N ALA A 67 -6.23 13.44 -3.17
CA ALA A 67 -6.27 12.25 -2.32
C ALA A 67 -7.53 12.21 -1.45
N ARG A 68 -8.10 10.99 -1.31
CA ARG A 68 -9.29 10.73 -0.48
C ARG A 68 -8.92 10.19 0.91
N SER A 69 -7.74 9.60 1.04
CA SER A 69 -7.20 9.04 2.28
C SER A 69 -5.68 9.08 2.24
N LEU A 70 -5.04 8.70 3.34
CA LEU A 70 -3.58 8.54 3.41
C LEU A 70 -3.10 7.20 2.82
N GLU A 71 -4.00 6.31 2.38
CA GLU A 71 -3.62 5.03 1.77
C GLU A 71 -2.77 5.26 0.53
N GLY A 72 -1.61 4.62 0.48
CA GLY A 72 -0.64 4.75 -0.60
C GLY A 72 0.44 5.81 -0.35
N PHE A 73 0.23 6.72 0.61
CA PHE A 73 1.15 7.83 0.88
C PHE A 73 2.03 7.63 2.14
N LEU A 74 1.82 6.54 2.88
CA LEU A 74 2.62 6.21 4.06
C LEU A 74 3.81 5.35 3.64
N LEU A 75 4.85 5.98 3.10
CA LEU A 75 5.97 5.29 2.47
C LEU A 75 6.62 4.27 3.42
N PRO A 76 6.86 3.03 2.97
CA PRO A 76 7.58 2.03 3.77
C PRO A 76 8.98 2.49 4.17
N ASP A 77 9.24 2.44 5.46
CA ASP A 77 10.52 2.83 6.08
C ASP A 77 10.50 2.47 7.57
N THR A 78 11.60 2.74 8.28
CA THR A 78 11.65 2.70 9.74
C THR A 78 11.56 4.12 10.29
N TYR A 79 10.52 4.36 11.08
CA TYR A 79 10.21 5.66 11.66
C TYR A 79 10.42 5.65 13.16
N ASN A 80 11.01 6.71 13.70
CA ASN A 80 11.13 6.91 15.13
C ASN A 80 10.03 7.84 15.62
N PHE A 81 9.26 7.37 16.60
CA PHE A 81 8.15 8.11 17.20
C PHE A 81 8.31 8.17 18.71
N THR A 82 7.86 9.27 19.32
CA THR A 82 7.64 9.32 20.75
C THR A 82 6.33 8.59 21.11
N ARG A 83 6.24 8.08 22.33
CA ARG A 83 4.97 7.53 22.82
C ARG A 83 3.93 8.64 22.95
N ASN A 84 2.69 8.31 22.62
CA ASN A 84 1.56 9.25 22.60
C ASN A 84 1.87 10.50 21.76
N SER A 85 2.48 10.30 20.59
CA SER A 85 2.69 11.36 19.62
C SER A 85 1.37 11.98 19.21
N ASP A 86 1.38 13.28 18.95
CA ASP A 86 0.27 13.91 18.25
C ASP A 86 0.10 13.28 16.87
N ILE A 87 -1.12 12.93 16.51
CA ILE A 87 -1.43 12.22 15.27
C ILE A 87 -1.02 13.02 14.04
N LYS A 88 -1.19 14.35 14.03
CA LYS A 88 -0.78 15.20 12.91
C LYS A 88 0.74 15.10 12.71
N SER A 89 1.51 15.23 13.78
CA SER A 89 2.97 15.12 13.75
C SER A 89 3.43 13.72 13.29
N ALA A 90 2.70 12.66 13.66
CA ALA A 90 3.00 11.31 13.17
C ALA A 90 2.72 11.17 11.67
N VAL A 91 1.63 11.74 11.18
CA VAL A 91 1.27 11.77 9.75
C VAL A 91 2.29 12.59 8.95
N GLU A 92 2.67 13.76 9.42
CA GLU A 92 3.67 14.61 8.76
C GLU A 92 5.01 13.88 8.55
N LYS A 93 5.47 13.08 9.50
CA LYS A 93 6.68 12.27 9.32
C LYS A 93 6.59 11.30 8.13
N PHE A 94 5.42 10.70 7.91
CA PHE A 94 5.21 9.85 6.73
C PHE A 94 5.20 10.67 5.44
N LEU A 95 4.48 11.79 5.45
CA LEU A 95 4.32 12.64 4.27
C LEU A 95 5.63 13.31 3.88
N ASP A 96 6.44 13.77 4.83
CA ASP A 96 7.78 14.29 4.59
C ASP A 96 8.70 13.26 3.96
N ASN A 97 8.62 12.00 4.42
CA ASN A 97 9.39 10.91 3.83
C ASN A 97 8.91 10.56 2.42
N PHE A 98 7.59 10.60 2.18
CA PHE A 98 7.02 10.43 0.85
C PHE A 98 7.45 11.56 -0.08
N ASP A 99 7.37 12.82 0.38
CA ASP A 99 7.79 13.99 -0.38
C ASP A 99 9.28 13.90 -0.76
N LYS A 100 10.11 13.52 0.19
CA LYS A 100 11.56 13.39 -0.01
C LYS A 100 11.96 12.24 -0.93
N LYS A 101 11.30 11.06 -0.84
CA LYS A 101 11.77 9.83 -1.49
C LYS A 101 10.90 9.37 -2.66
N ALA A 102 9.59 9.60 -2.62
CA ALA A 102 8.67 9.15 -3.64
C ALA A 102 8.35 10.24 -4.66
N MET A 103 8.13 11.48 -4.23
CA MET A 103 7.76 12.57 -5.13
C MET A 103 8.80 12.85 -6.23
N PRO A 104 10.11 12.78 -6.00
CA PRO A 104 11.10 12.93 -7.07
C PRO A 104 10.96 11.92 -8.20
N LEU A 105 10.42 10.70 -7.93
CA LEU A 105 10.21 9.67 -8.94
C LEU A 105 9.17 10.08 -9.99
N PHE A 106 8.22 10.92 -9.61
CA PHE A 106 7.17 11.42 -10.52
C PHE A 106 7.64 12.55 -11.42
N ALA A 107 8.85 13.09 -11.21
CA ALA A 107 9.46 14.15 -12.03
C ALA A 107 8.51 15.36 -12.31
N GLY A 108 7.64 15.67 -11.35
CA GLY A 108 6.64 16.75 -11.46
C GLY A 108 5.34 16.37 -12.17
N ASP A 109 5.18 15.13 -12.63
CA ASP A 109 3.92 14.65 -13.24
C ASP A 109 2.86 14.31 -12.17
N LEU A 110 2.28 15.35 -11.60
CA LEU A 110 1.22 15.21 -10.58
C LEU A 110 -0.11 14.72 -11.18
N LYS A 111 -0.31 14.85 -12.49
CA LYS A 111 -1.57 14.42 -13.14
C LYS A 111 -1.76 12.92 -13.05
N ASN A 112 -0.67 12.17 -13.18
CA ASN A 112 -0.68 10.71 -13.14
C ASN A 112 -0.39 10.14 -11.74
N LEU A 113 -0.07 10.98 -10.75
CA LEU A 113 0.30 10.55 -9.40
C LEU A 113 -0.69 9.51 -8.83
N SER A 114 -1.96 9.87 -8.78
CA SER A 114 -3.00 9.01 -8.19
C SER A 114 -3.10 7.67 -8.93
N ALA A 115 -3.19 7.69 -10.27
CA ALA A 115 -3.32 6.47 -11.06
C ALA A 115 -2.10 5.56 -10.91
N LYS A 116 -0.89 6.13 -10.98
CA LYS A 116 0.35 5.37 -10.83
C LYS A 116 0.52 4.81 -9.43
N LEU A 117 0.12 5.54 -8.40
CA LEU A 117 0.17 5.07 -7.02
C LEU A 117 -0.83 3.94 -6.76
N ILE A 118 -2.03 3.99 -7.36
CA ILE A 118 -3.00 2.89 -7.34
C ILE A 118 -2.41 1.65 -8.01
N ILE A 119 -1.84 1.80 -9.21
CA ILE A 119 -1.19 0.68 -9.92
C ILE A 119 -0.05 0.11 -9.07
N ALA A 120 0.82 0.94 -8.52
CA ALA A 120 1.89 0.51 -7.64
C ALA A 120 1.37 -0.28 -6.43
N SER A 121 0.28 0.18 -5.79
CA SER A 121 -0.33 -0.51 -4.66
C SER A 121 -0.88 -1.90 -5.00
N ILE A 122 -1.35 -2.08 -6.23
CA ILE A 122 -1.78 -3.38 -6.76
C ILE A 122 -0.56 -4.27 -7.01
N LEU A 123 0.44 -3.75 -7.73
CA LEU A 123 1.66 -4.51 -8.03
C LEU A 123 2.37 -5.00 -6.77
N GLU A 124 2.41 -4.18 -5.73
CA GLU A 124 3.01 -4.52 -4.43
C GLU A 124 2.36 -5.76 -3.79
N LYS A 125 1.07 -6.00 -4.08
CA LYS A 125 0.33 -7.15 -3.56
C LYS A 125 0.34 -8.37 -4.47
N GLU A 126 0.55 -8.18 -5.76
CA GLU A 126 0.37 -9.22 -6.78
C GLU A 126 1.68 -9.79 -7.29
N ILE A 127 2.73 -8.97 -7.41
CA ILE A 127 3.97 -9.35 -8.09
C ILE A 127 5.17 -9.11 -7.17
N PRO A 128 5.78 -10.18 -6.62
CA PRO A 128 6.89 -10.04 -5.68
C PRO A 128 8.20 -9.53 -6.32
N ASP A 129 8.46 -9.87 -7.59
CA ASP A 129 9.69 -9.49 -8.27
C ASP A 129 9.57 -8.12 -8.95
N TYR A 130 10.43 -7.17 -8.56
CA TYR A 130 10.41 -5.80 -9.09
C TYR A 130 10.71 -5.72 -10.61
N GLY A 131 11.50 -6.66 -11.17
CA GLY A 131 11.76 -6.74 -12.60
C GLY A 131 10.50 -7.10 -13.39
N GLU A 132 9.67 -7.97 -12.83
CA GLU A 132 8.42 -8.43 -13.42
C GLU A 132 7.28 -7.41 -13.24
N GLN A 133 7.34 -6.57 -12.20
CA GLN A 133 6.32 -5.54 -11.92
C GLN A 133 6.15 -4.54 -13.08
N ARG A 134 7.22 -4.20 -13.81
CA ARG A 134 7.13 -3.28 -14.96
C ARG A 134 6.27 -3.86 -16.09
N THR A 135 6.36 -5.17 -16.32
CA THR A 135 5.50 -5.89 -17.28
C THR A 135 4.06 -5.95 -16.75
N GLY A 136 3.88 -6.23 -15.44
CA GLY A 136 2.58 -6.20 -14.78
C GLY A 136 1.90 -4.83 -14.89
N ALA A 137 2.65 -3.73 -14.67
CA ALA A 137 2.16 -2.38 -14.87
C ALA A 137 1.65 -2.15 -16.29
N GLY A 138 2.42 -2.59 -17.30
CA GLY A 138 2.03 -2.49 -18.71
C GLY A 138 0.77 -3.29 -19.04
N ILE A 139 0.56 -4.45 -18.42
CA ILE A 139 -0.66 -5.24 -18.57
C ILE A 139 -1.86 -4.49 -17.96
N ILE A 140 -1.72 -3.93 -16.75
CA ILE A 140 -2.78 -3.15 -16.12
C ILE A 140 -3.17 -1.96 -16.99
N GLU A 141 -2.20 -1.17 -17.47
CA GLU A 141 -2.46 -0.02 -18.35
C GLU A 141 -3.12 -0.44 -19.67
N LYS A 142 -2.68 -1.54 -20.27
CA LYS A 142 -3.25 -2.11 -21.50
C LYS A 142 -4.71 -2.53 -21.30
N ARG A 143 -5.03 -3.19 -20.19
CA ARG A 143 -6.42 -3.56 -19.84
C ARG A 143 -7.28 -2.32 -19.62
N LEU A 144 -6.78 -1.30 -18.91
CA LEU A 144 -7.49 -0.02 -18.71
C LEU A 144 -7.80 0.66 -20.05
N ALA A 145 -6.81 0.75 -20.95
CA ALA A 145 -6.98 1.35 -22.26
C ALA A 145 -8.00 0.59 -23.14
N ALA A 146 -8.13 -0.72 -22.96
CA ALA A 146 -9.09 -1.57 -23.65
C ALA A 146 -10.47 -1.64 -22.97
N GLY A 147 -10.68 -0.95 -21.84
CA GLY A 147 -11.92 -1.05 -21.06
C GLY A 147 -12.12 -2.42 -20.40
N MET A 148 -11.06 -3.23 -20.31
CA MET A 148 -11.12 -4.57 -19.73
C MET A 148 -11.05 -4.48 -18.22
N ALA A 149 -11.88 -5.26 -17.51
CA ALA A 149 -11.84 -5.37 -16.05
C ALA A 149 -10.47 -5.88 -15.58
N LEU A 150 -9.94 -5.30 -14.51
CA LEU A 150 -8.61 -5.69 -14.00
C LEU A 150 -8.61 -7.07 -13.33
N GLN A 151 -9.70 -7.44 -12.65
CA GLN A 151 -9.88 -8.75 -12.02
C GLN A 151 -8.72 -9.14 -11.09
N VAL A 152 -8.39 -8.24 -10.18
CA VAL A 152 -7.29 -8.38 -9.23
C VAL A 152 -7.81 -8.87 -7.88
N ASP A 153 -7.36 -10.03 -7.42
CA ASP A 153 -7.79 -10.64 -6.16
C ASP A 153 -7.49 -9.75 -4.95
N ALA A 154 -6.35 -9.09 -4.93
CA ALA A 154 -5.96 -8.17 -3.85
C ALA A 154 -6.98 -7.04 -3.63
N THR A 155 -7.65 -6.57 -4.68
CA THR A 155 -8.69 -5.54 -4.58
C THR A 155 -9.96 -6.07 -3.90
N VAL A 156 -10.29 -7.35 -4.12
CA VAL A 156 -11.40 -8.04 -3.46
C VAL A 156 -11.08 -8.29 -1.99
N ILE A 157 -9.84 -8.73 -1.68
CA ILE A 157 -9.36 -8.91 -0.30
C ILE A 157 -9.46 -7.58 0.47
N TYR A 158 -8.99 -6.49 -0.14
CA TYR A 158 -9.07 -5.16 0.47
C TYR A 158 -10.51 -4.77 0.79
N ALA A 159 -11.44 -4.98 -0.15
CA ALA A 159 -12.86 -4.71 0.05
C ALA A 159 -13.48 -5.59 1.14
N LYS A 160 -13.27 -6.91 1.06
CA LYS A 160 -13.81 -7.92 1.99
C LYS A 160 -13.35 -7.68 3.42
N CYS A 161 -12.06 -7.45 3.61
CA CYS A 161 -11.44 -7.36 4.92
C CYS A 161 -11.17 -5.91 5.38
N ARG A 162 -11.80 -4.93 4.71
CA ARG A 162 -11.74 -3.50 5.07
C ARG A 162 -10.31 -3.00 5.27
N GLY A 163 -9.48 -3.28 4.27
CA GLY A 163 -8.09 -2.86 4.28
C GLY A 163 -7.15 -3.73 5.14
N ARG A 164 -7.53 -4.92 5.57
CA ARG A 164 -6.64 -5.87 6.25
C ARG A 164 -6.33 -7.03 5.32
N PHE A 165 -5.04 -7.27 5.05
CA PHE A 165 -4.59 -8.47 4.36
C PHE A 165 -4.21 -9.57 5.36
N ILE A 166 -3.60 -9.18 6.47
CA ILE A 166 -3.23 -10.10 7.54
C ILE A 166 -4.51 -10.71 8.13
N SER A 167 -4.53 -12.03 8.21
CA SER A 167 -5.66 -12.83 8.73
C SER A 167 -6.98 -12.69 7.94
N CYS A 168 -6.93 -12.18 6.70
CA CYS A 168 -8.09 -12.21 5.82
C CYS A 168 -8.35 -13.64 5.35
N PRO A 169 -9.58 -14.17 5.52
CA PRO A 169 -9.92 -15.50 5.03
C PRO A 169 -9.79 -15.58 3.50
N GLN A 170 -9.45 -16.77 2.99
CA GLN A 170 -9.38 -17.01 1.54
C GLN A 170 -10.65 -16.56 0.84
N LEU A 171 -10.49 -16.09 -0.40
CA LEU A 171 -11.61 -15.66 -1.24
C LEU A 171 -12.48 -16.87 -1.62
N THR A 172 -13.78 -16.65 -1.55
CA THR A 172 -14.81 -17.57 -2.03
C THR A 172 -15.49 -17.01 -3.27
N ALA A 173 -16.24 -17.83 -4.01
CA ALA A 173 -17.00 -17.37 -5.18
C ALA A 173 -17.98 -16.22 -4.89
N LEU A 174 -18.45 -16.09 -3.64
CA LEU A 174 -19.34 -15.01 -3.22
C LEU A 174 -18.59 -13.68 -3.04
N ASP A 175 -17.33 -13.73 -2.66
CA ASP A 175 -16.54 -12.52 -2.42
C ASP A 175 -16.31 -11.72 -3.70
N TYR A 176 -16.19 -12.38 -4.86
CA TYR A 176 -16.08 -11.73 -6.16
C TYR A 176 -17.32 -10.93 -6.59
N LYS A 177 -18.44 -11.13 -5.88
CA LYS A 177 -19.71 -10.42 -6.11
C LYS A 177 -19.95 -9.26 -5.13
N ILE A 178 -19.00 -8.98 -4.24
CA ILE A 178 -19.09 -7.84 -3.31
C ILE A 178 -19.23 -6.55 -4.12
N ASP A 179 -20.32 -5.82 -3.92
CA ASP A 179 -20.50 -4.47 -4.49
C ASP A 179 -19.67 -3.46 -3.67
N SER A 180 -18.44 -3.32 -4.10
CA SER A 180 -17.50 -2.34 -3.55
C SER A 180 -16.77 -1.66 -4.68
N PRO A 181 -16.56 -0.35 -4.63
CA PRO A 181 -15.81 0.38 -5.66
C PRO A 181 -14.34 -0.08 -5.77
N TYR A 182 -13.86 -0.84 -4.80
CA TYR A 182 -12.55 -1.48 -4.87
C TYR A 182 -12.56 -2.81 -5.63
N ASN A 183 -13.72 -3.48 -5.79
CA ASN A 183 -13.78 -4.76 -6.44
C ASN A 183 -13.64 -4.64 -7.97
N THR A 184 -12.45 -4.92 -8.47
CA THR A 184 -12.12 -4.81 -9.91
C THR A 184 -12.63 -5.98 -10.77
N TYR A 185 -13.34 -6.95 -10.18
CA TYR A 185 -14.15 -7.93 -10.91
C TYR A 185 -15.54 -7.38 -11.22
N PHE A 186 -16.06 -6.53 -10.33
CA PHE A 186 -17.41 -5.98 -10.39
C PHE A 186 -17.42 -4.61 -11.08
N HIS A 187 -16.42 -3.77 -10.83
CA HIS A 187 -16.26 -2.45 -11.41
C HIS A 187 -15.04 -2.41 -12.34
N ALA A 188 -15.24 -1.95 -13.58
CA ALA A 188 -14.15 -1.72 -14.52
C ALA A 188 -13.33 -0.46 -14.11
N GLY A 189 -12.06 -0.46 -14.49
CA GLY A 189 -11.16 0.65 -14.19
C GLY A 189 -10.33 0.44 -12.92
N LEU A 190 -9.63 1.51 -12.49
CA LEU A 190 -8.88 1.52 -11.24
C LEU A 190 -9.81 1.66 -10.03
N PRO A 191 -9.47 1.07 -8.89
CA PRO A 191 -10.16 1.37 -7.64
C PRO A 191 -10.02 2.86 -7.28
N PRO A 192 -10.87 3.39 -6.38
CA PRO A 192 -10.93 4.83 -6.09
C PRO A 192 -9.71 5.39 -5.35
N ALA A 193 -8.88 4.51 -4.76
CA ALA A 193 -7.65 4.84 -4.06
C ALA A 193 -6.70 3.62 -4.03
N PRO A 194 -5.43 3.79 -3.64
CA PRO A 194 -4.52 2.68 -3.40
C PRO A 194 -5.10 1.65 -2.41
N ILE A 195 -4.65 0.41 -2.51
CA ILE A 195 -5.05 -0.70 -1.63
C ILE A 195 -3.95 -1.11 -0.64
N SER A 196 -2.83 -0.43 -0.68
CA SER A 196 -1.68 -0.61 0.23
C SER A 196 -0.70 0.55 0.04
N ASN A 197 0.34 0.59 0.87
CA ASN A 197 1.43 1.55 0.75
C ASN A 197 2.62 0.89 0.04
N PRO A 198 2.87 1.22 -1.25
CA PRO A 198 3.93 0.61 -2.04
C PRO A 198 5.31 1.18 -1.67
N GLY A 199 6.33 0.35 -1.86
CA GLY A 199 7.72 0.79 -1.75
C GLY A 199 8.17 1.64 -2.96
N PRO A 200 9.28 2.42 -2.81
CA PRO A 200 9.80 3.24 -3.91
C PRO A 200 10.08 2.47 -5.20
N LYS A 201 10.63 1.25 -5.09
CA LYS A 201 10.91 0.40 -6.25
C LYS A 201 9.65 -0.01 -7.02
N THR A 202 8.55 -0.28 -6.30
CA THR A 202 7.27 -0.60 -6.94
C THR A 202 6.65 0.63 -7.58
N ILE A 203 6.82 1.82 -6.98
CA ILE A 203 6.43 3.10 -7.59
C ILE A 203 7.20 3.30 -8.90
N GLU A 204 8.53 3.12 -8.89
CA GLU A 204 9.37 3.16 -10.10
C GLU A 204 8.89 2.16 -11.17
N SER A 205 8.51 0.95 -10.76
CA SER A 205 7.99 -0.07 -11.68
C SER A 205 6.67 0.36 -12.32
N ALA A 206 5.77 0.96 -11.56
CA ALA A 206 4.50 1.49 -12.08
C ALA A 206 4.71 2.67 -13.04
N LEU A 207 5.69 3.55 -12.75
CA LEU A 207 6.06 4.65 -13.62
C LEU A 207 6.73 4.16 -14.91
N GLY A 208 7.57 3.14 -14.80
CA GLY A 208 8.33 2.54 -15.90
C GLY A 208 7.62 1.36 -16.58
N ALA A 209 6.27 1.40 -16.71
CA ALA A 209 5.48 0.36 -17.34
C ALA A 209 6.00 -0.01 -18.74
N VAL A 210 6.10 -1.31 -19.03
CA VAL A 210 6.63 -1.84 -20.29
C VAL A 210 5.50 -2.44 -21.12
N LYS A 211 5.38 -2.00 -22.37
CA LYS A 211 4.45 -2.61 -23.34
C LYS A 211 4.86 -4.06 -23.63
N SER A 212 3.89 -4.94 -23.62
CA SER A 212 4.08 -6.36 -23.91
C SER A 212 2.88 -6.95 -24.65
N ASP A 213 3.06 -8.17 -25.21
CA ASP A 213 1.96 -8.91 -25.80
C ASP A 213 1.04 -9.56 -24.77
N TYR A 214 1.47 -9.59 -23.51
CA TYR A 214 0.71 -10.23 -22.44
C TYR A 214 -0.56 -9.46 -22.07
N TRP A 215 -1.59 -10.22 -21.66
CA TRP A 215 -2.85 -9.73 -21.14
C TRP A 215 -3.16 -10.25 -19.74
N TYR A 216 -2.49 -11.33 -19.35
CA TYR A 216 -2.74 -12.07 -18.11
C TYR A 216 -1.45 -12.32 -17.37
N TYR A 217 -1.56 -12.42 -16.07
CA TYR A 217 -0.50 -12.89 -15.19
C TYR A 217 -1.07 -13.64 -13.99
N LEU A 218 -0.27 -14.45 -13.36
CA LEU A 218 -0.51 -15.03 -12.04
C LEU A 218 0.85 -15.22 -11.34
N SER A 219 0.84 -15.21 -10.02
CA SER A 219 2.02 -15.52 -9.22
C SER A 219 1.99 -16.98 -8.78
N ASP A 220 3.04 -17.74 -9.10
CA ASP A 220 3.20 -19.11 -8.63
C ASP A 220 3.48 -19.08 -7.11
N PRO A 221 2.61 -19.67 -6.28
CA PRO A 221 2.77 -19.62 -4.81
C PRO A 221 4.00 -20.40 -4.31
N LYS A 222 4.56 -21.31 -5.11
CA LYS A 222 5.72 -22.12 -4.73
C LYS A 222 7.04 -21.42 -5.02
N THR A 223 7.14 -20.79 -6.19
CA THR A 223 8.38 -20.15 -6.65
C THR A 223 8.40 -18.64 -6.51
N GLN A 224 7.25 -18.03 -6.23
CA GLN A 224 7.03 -16.59 -6.19
C GLN A 224 7.30 -15.89 -7.55
N LYS A 225 7.42 -16.64 -8.64
CA LYS A 225 7.60 -16.10 -9.99
C LYS A 225 6.25 -15.74 -10.61
N THR A 226 6.25 -14.69 -11.41
CA THR A 226 5.09 -14.31 -12.19
C THR A 226 5.08 -15.05 -13.52
N ILE A 227 3.96 -15.69 -13.81
CA ILE A 227 3.71 -16.40 -15.07
C ILE A 227 2.79 -15.51 -15.91
N PHE A 228 3.29 -15.09 -17.05
CA PHE A 228 2.55 -14.23 -17.99
C PHE A 228 1.85 -15.08 -19.06
N GLY A 229 0.68 -14.63 -19.53
CA GLY A 229 -0.09 -15.26 -20.60
C GLY A 229 -0.59 -14.22 -21.61
N LYS A 230 -0.57 -14.59 -22.90
CA LYS A 230 -1.04 -13.73 -24.00
C LYS A 230 -2.54 -13.86 -24.23
N THR A 231 -3.09 -15.06 -24.02
CA THR A 231 -4.50 -15.38 -24.25
C THR A 231 -5.16 -15.88 -22.97
N LEU A 232 -6.50 -15.90 -22.96
CA LEU A 232 -7.26 -16.47 -21.85
C LEU A 232 -7.02 -17.98 -21.70
N ASP A 233 -6.89 -18.69 -22.82
CA ASP A 233 -6.63 -20.14 -22.81
C ASP A 233 -5.27 -20.42 -22.16
N GLU A 234 -4.22 -19.70 -22.58
CA GLU A 234 -2.89 -19.78 -21.97
C GLU A 234 -2.93 -19.47 -20.46
N HIS A 235 -3.71 -18.47 -20.05
CA HIS A 235 -3.91 -18.15 -18.63
C HIS A 235 -4.61 -19.27 -17.87
N ASN A 236 -5.64 -19.88 -18.45
CA ASN A 236 -6.35 -21.01 -17.84
C ASN A 236 -5.45 -22.24 -17.69
N ASP A 237 -4.63 -22.52 -18.70
CA ASP A 237 -3.62 -23.60 -18.65
C ASP A 237 -2.58 -23.32 -17.54
N ASN A 238 -2.09 -22.08 -17.45
CA ASN A 238 -1.19 -21.67 -16.40
C ASN A 238 -1.84 -21.80 -15.00
N ARG A 239 -3.10 -21.41 -14.84
CA ARG A 239 -3.83 -21.62 -13.57
C ARG A 239 -3.93 -23.10 -13.20
N ALA A 240 -4.25 -23.95 -14.16
CA ALA A 240 -4.32 -25.40 -13.92
C ALA A 240 -2.96 -25.96 -13.50
N LEU A 241 -1.88 -25.50 -14.14
CA LEU A 241 -0.52 -25.98 -13.90
C LEU A 241 0.07 -25.51 -12.57
N TYR A 242 -0.08 -24.23 -12.25
CA TYR A 242 0.64 -23.59 -11.13
C TYR A 242 -0.22 -23.41 -9.86
N LEU A 243 -1.54 -23.29 -9.99
CA LEU A 243 -2.42 -23.05 -8.84
C LEU A 243 -3.22 -24.28 -8.40
N LEU A 244 -3.57 -25.20 -9.33
CA LEU A 244 -4.46 -26.31 -9.02
C LEU A 244 -3.74 -27.66 -8.82
N LYS A 245 -2.51 -27.81 -9.27
CA LYS A 245 -1.71 -29.02 -8.98
C LYS A 245 -1.23 -28.97 -7.52
N LYS A 246 -1.89 -29.76 -6.68
CA LYS A 246 -1.44 -30.10 -5.31
C LYS A 246 -0.24 -31.04 -5.33
#